data_09ea5fe15cfacfefe913d6c327f16aee
#
_entry.id   09ea5fe15cfacfefe913d6c327f16aee
#
_cell.length_a   1.000
_cell.length_b   1.000
_cell.length_c   1.000
_cell.angle_alpha   90.00
_cell.angle_beta   90.00
_cell.angle_gamma   90.00
#
_symmetry.space_group_name_H-M   'P 1'
#
loop_
_entity.id
_entity.type
_entity.pdbx_description
1 polymer ?
#
loop_
_entity_poly.entity_id
_entity_poly.type
_entity_poly.pdbx_seq_one_letter_code
_entity_poly.pdbx_strand_id
1 'polypeptide(L)'
;MIARALDAGYQPLSLLMERKQITGPAQEILTRCGDVPVYTADRELLAQLTGFALTRGVLCAFRRPAPRTVEQVCAHARRVAVLEGIVDST
;
A
#
# COMPACT_ATOMS: atom_id res chain seq x y z
N MET A 1 -3.17 6.30 -1.46
CA MET A 1 -3.22 5.09 -0.61
C MET A 1 -1.89 4.73 0.03
N ILE A 2 -0.81 4.61 -0.74
CA ILE A 2 0.52 4.28 -0.20
C ILE A 2 0.96 5.29 0.85
N ALA A 3 0.80 6.58 0.59
CA ALA A 3 1.13 7.62 1.55
C ALA A 3 0.37 7.47 2.88
N ARG A 4 -0.90 7.11 2.80
CA ARG A 4 -1.71 6.85 4.01
C ARG A 4 -1.21 5.68 4.82
N ALA A 5 -0.78 4.60 4.16
CA ALA A 5 -0.20 3.45 4.84
C ALA A 5 1.12 3.82 5.53
N LEU A 6 1.96 4.61 4.86
CA LEU A 6 3.20 5.12 5.45
C LEU A 6 2.91 6.03 6.66
N ASP A 7 1.92 6.91 6.55
CA ASP A 7 1.50 7.79 7.65
C ASP A 7 0.99 6.99 8.85
N ALA A 8 0.36 5.84 8.59
CA ALA A 8 -0.13 4.94 9.64
C ALA A 8 0.96 4.07 10.26
N GLY A 9 2.21 4.19 9.81
CA GLY A 9 3.34 3.46 10.36
C GLY A 9 3.57 2.07 9.79
N TYR A 10 2.90 1.70 8.69
CA TYR A 10 3.15 0.43 8.02
C TYR A 10 4.53 0.44 7.36
N GLN A 11 5.23 -0.69 7.50
CA GLN A 11 6.56 -0.85 6.93
C GLN A 11 6.48 -1.32 5.49
N PRO A 12 7.00 -0.54 4.52
CA PRO A 12 7.06 -0.98 3.13
C PRO A 12 8.11 -2.08 2.96
N LEU A 13 7.83 -3.05 2.09
CA LEU A 13 8.73 -4.17 1.80
C LEU A 13 9.32 -4.06 0.39
N SER A 14 8.52 -3.66 -0.59
CA SER A 14 8.94 -3.48 -1.96
C SER A 14 7.95 -2.63 -2.74
N LEU A 15 8.40 -2.09 -3.85
CA LEU A 15 7.59 -1.29 -4.76
C LEU A 15 7.69 -1.87 -6.17
N LEU A 16 6.61 -1.77 -6.93
CA LEU A 16 6.55 -2.16 -8.33
C LEU A 16 5.84 -1.05 -9.10
N MET A 17 6.47 -0.54 -10.17
CA MET A 17 5.93 0.59 -10.92
C MET A 17 6.50 0.65 -12.34
N GLU A 18 5.89 1.46 -13.19
CA GLU A 18 6.51 1.85 -14.44
C GLU A 18 7.72 2.74 -14.16
N ARG A 19 8.75 2.62 -14.99
CA ARG A 19 10.00 3.41 -14.82
C ARG A 19 9.75 4.91 -14.77
N LYS A 20 8.80 5.42 -15.54
CA LYS A 20 8.45 6.85 -15.56
C LYS A 20 7.97 7.38 -14.21
N GLN A 21 7.47 6.52 -13.34
CA GLN A 21 6.99 6.92 -12.02
C GLN A 21 8.12 7.32 -11.08
N ILE A 22 9.33 6.81 -11.30
CA ILE A 22 10.49 7.06 -10.43
C ILE A 22 10.83 8.54 -10.38
N THR A 23 10.83 9.22 -11.52
CA THR A 23 11.14 10.65 -11.64
C THR A 23 9.88 11.52 -11.68
N GLY A 24 8.72 10.91 -11.50
CA GLY A 24 7.43 11.56 -11.57
C GLY A 24 6.65 11.44 -10.25
N PRO A 25 5.37 11.04 -10.31
CA PRO A 25 4.47 11.04 -9.14
C PRO A 25 4.94 10.18 -7.96
N ALA A 26 5.76 9.15 -8.20
CA ALA A 26 6.23 8.25 -7.15
C ALA A 26 7.50 8.73 -6.44
N GLN A 27 8.13 9.80 -6.88
CA GLN A 27 9.40 10.27 -6.34
C GLN A 27 9.34 10.52 -4.83
N GLU A 28 8.29 11.19 -4.37
CA GLU A 28 8.09 11.48 -2.95
C GLU A 28 7.90 10.20 -2.13
N ILE A 29 7.13 9.26 -2.65
CA ILE A 29 6.90 7.96 -2.01
C ILE A 29 8.21 7.18 -1.90
N LEU A 30 9.01 7.17 -2.95
CA LEU A 30 10.32 6.51 -2.96
C LEU A 30 11.25 7.09 -1.89
N THR A 31 11.27 8.40 -1.74
CA THR A 31 12.06 9.07 -0.70
C THR A 31 11.64 8.63 0.70
N ARG A 32 10.34 8.50 0.94
CA ARG A 32 9.80 8.06 2.23
C ARG A 32 10.05 6.58 2.52
N CYS A 33 10.13 5.73 1.49
CA CYS A 33 10.35 4.29 1.66
C CYS A 33 11.82 3.93 1.94
N GLY A 34 12.78 4.81 1.63
CA GLY A 34 14.21 4.56 1.88
C GLY A 34 14.79 3.46 0.99
N ASP A 35 15.51 2.51 1.57
CA ASP A 35 16.28 1.48 0.86
C ASP A 35 15.45 0.26 0.43
N VAL A 36 14.16 0.42 0.29
CA VAL A 36 13.25 -0.65 -0.13
C VAL A 36 13.48 -0.98 -1.61
N PRO A 37 13.50 -2.28 -2.00
CA PRO A 37 13.64 -2.65 -3.41
C PRO A 37 12.54 -2.07 -4.28
N VAL A 38 12.93 -1.50 -5.41
CA VAL A 38 12.01 -0.94 -6.40
C VAL A 38 12.14 -1.73 -7.69
N TYR A 39 11.07 -2.40 -8.08
CA TYR A 39 11.00 -3.14 -9.33
C TYR A 39 10.27 -2.31 -10.37
N THR A 40 10.78 -2.29 -11.59
CA THR A 40 10.17 -1.57 -12.69
C THR A 40 9.79 -2.51 -13.82
N ALA A 41 8.69 -2.23 -14.47
CA ALA A 41 8.22 -2.96 -15.63
C ALA A 41 7.42 -2.02 -16.53
N ASP A 42 7.19 -2.42 -17.78
CA ASP A 42 6.30 -1.67 -18.65
C ASP A 42 4.83 -1.93 -18.26
N ARG A 43 3.93 -1.14 -18.81
CA ARG A 43 2.51 -1.22 -18.50
C ARG A 43 1.90 -2.59 -18.83
N GLU A 44 2.31 -3.21 -19.93
CA GLU A 44 1.79 -4.51 -20.35
C GLU A 44 2.20 -5.61 -19.37
N LEU A 45 3.46 -5.62 -18.95
CA LEU A 45 3.94 -6.60 -17.97
C LEU A 45 3.28 -6.39 -16.61
N LEU A 46 3.09 -5.16 -16.18
CA LEU A 46 2.36 -4.86 -14.94
C LEU A 46 0.93 -5.38 -14.99
N ALA A 47 0.22 -5.20 -16.11
CA ALA A 47 -1.12 -5.72 -16.29
C ALA A 47 -1.16 -7.24 -16.24
N GLN A 48 -0.17 -7.93 -16.81
CA GLN A 48 -0.07 -9.38 -16.72
C GLN A 48 0.15 -9.86 -15.29
N LEU A 49 1.00 -9.18 -14.53
CA LEU A 49 1.31 -9.55 -13.15
C LEU A 49 0.11 -9.36 -12.22
N THR A 50 -0.66 -8.31 -12.43
CA THR A 50 -1.79 -7.98 -11.54
C THR A 50 -3.13 -8.54 -12.03
N GLY A 51 -3.22 -8.94 -13.30
CA GLY A 51 -4.45 -9.40 -13.92
C GLY A 51 -5.40 -8.28 -14.33
N PHE A 52 -5.01 -7.02 -14.18
CA PHE A 52 -5.81 -5.87 -14.60
C PHE A 52 -4.90 -4.68 -14.94
N ALA A 53 -5.42 -3.73 -15.69
CA ALA A 53 -4.68 -2.51 -16.03
C ALA A 53 -4.55 -1.61 -14.80
N LEU A 54 -3.30 -1.28 -14.41
CA LEU A 54 -3.05 -0.38 -13.29
C LEU A 54 -3.32 1.06 -13.70
N THR A 55 -4.36 1.65 -13.13
CA THR A 55 -4.72 3.04 -13.42
C THR A 55 -3.79 4.05 -12.75
N ARG A 56 -3.19 3.70 -11.63
CA ARG A 56 -2.31 4.58 -10.85
C ARG A 56 -0.83 4.22 -10.93
N GLY A 57 -0.47 3.11 -11.55
CA GLY A 57 0.89 2.76 -11.96
C GLY A 57 1.89 2.40 -10.86
N VAL A 58 1.49 2.39 -9.58
CA VAL A 58 2.39 2.08 -8.46
C VAL A 58 1.75 1.08 -7.50
N LEU A 59 2.48 0.00 -7.21
CA LEU A 59 2.11 -0.97 -6.19
C LEU A 59 3.16 -0.97 -5.09
N CYS A 60 2.74 -1.16 -3.86
CA CYS A 60 3.62 -1.30 -2.72
C CYS A 60 3.18 -2.48 -1.86
N ALA A 61 4.13 -3.36 -1.56
CA ALA A 61 3.93 -4.42 -0.59
C ALA A 61 4.32 -3.90 0.79
N PHE A 62 3.45 -4.08 1.77
CA PHE A 62 3.69 -3.69 3.15
C PHE A 62 3.72 -4.91 4.06
N ARG A 63 4.50 -4.83 5.13
CA ARG A 63 4.44 -5.83 6.19
C ARG A 63 3.10 -5.70 6.91
N ARG A 64 2.37 -6.81 6.98
CA ARG A 64 1.12 -6.85 7.74
C ARG A 64 1.45 -7.04 9.21
N PRO A 65 1.02 -6.13 10.10
CA PRO A 65 1.21 -6.33 11.53
C PRO A 65 0.36 -7.51 12.03
N ALA A 66 0.72 -8.04 13.18
CA ALA A 66 -0.09 -9.06 13.83
C ALA A 66 -1.50 -8.51 14.09
N PRO A 67 -2.56 -9.29 13.80
CA PRO A 67 -3.93 -8.83 14.05
C PRO A 67 -4.15 -8.63 15.54
N ARG A 68 -4.83 -7.55 15.89
CA ARG A 68 -5.25 -7.29 17.27
C ARG A 68 -6.47 -8.12 17.61
N THR A 69 -6.58 -8.54 18.86
CA THR A 69 -7.80 -9.17 19.35
C THR A 69 -8.91 -8.13 19.53
N VAL A 70 -10.16 -8.60 19.60
CA VAL A 70 -11.31 -7.72 19.86
C VAL A 70 -11.12 -6.99 21.19
N GLU A 71 -10.62 -7.69 22.21
CA GLU A 71 -10.35 -7.12 23.54
C GLU A 71 -9.32 -6.00 23.48
N GLN A 72 -8.24 -6.18 22.72
CA GLN A 72 -7.20 -5.15 22.55
C GLN A 72 -7.73 -3.91 21.83
N VAL A 73 -8.55 -4.09 20.80
CA VAL A 73 -9.14 -2.97 20.05
C VAL A 73 -10.11 -2.19 20.91
N CYS A 74 -10.92 -2.88 21.72
CA CYS A 74 -12.00 -2.29 22.53
C CYS A 74 -11.55 -1.79 23.92
N ALA A 75 -10.34 -2.11 24.38
CA ALA A 75 -9.91 -1.92 25.78
C ALA A 75 -10.14 -0.49 26.32
N HIS A 76 -9.91 0.54 25.51
CA HIS A 76 -10.09 1.94 25.91
C HIS A 76 -10.98 2.71 24.93
N ALA A 77 -11.75 1.99 24.14
CA ALA A 77 -12.57 2.60 23.11
C ALA A 77 -13.84 3.23 23.68
N ARG A 78 -14.14 4.45 23.27
CA ARG A 78 -15.41 5.11 23.54
C ARG A 78 -16.44 4.81 22.47
N ARG A 79 -15.97 4.48 21.25
CA ARG A 79 -16.79 4.12 20.10
C ARG A 79 -16.10 3.01 19.34
N VAL A 80 -16.90 2.10 18.80
CA VAL A 80 -16.41 0.97 18.00
C VAL A 80 -17.23 0.91 16.72
N ALA A 81 -16.55 0.75 15.59
CA ALA A 81 -17.18 0.47 14.31
C ALA A 81 -16.89 -0.97 13.91
N VAL A 82 -17.91 -1.67 13.46
CA VAL A 82 -17.77 -3.02 12.91
C VAL A 82 -18.08 -2.96 11.42
N LEU A 83 -17.13 -3.41 10.62
CA LEU A 83 -17.24 -3.43 9.16
C LEU A 83 -17.17 -4.88 8.68
N GLU A 84 -18.16 -5.28 7.90
CA GLU A 84 -18.24 -6.63 7.35
C GLU A 84 -18.52 -6.59 5.86
N GLY A 85 -17.82 -7.43 5.09
CA GLY A 85 -18.05 -7.56 3.66
C GLY A 85 -17.71 -6.32 2.83
N ILE A 86 -16.82 -5.45 3.31
CA ILE A 86 -16.43 -4.23 2.61
C ILE A 86 -15.58 -4.57 1.39
N VAL A 87 -16.03 -4.15 0.22
CA VAL A 87 -15.33 -4.33 -1.06
C VAL A 87 -14.56 -3.07 -1.45
N ASP A 88 -15.16 -1.89 -1.23
CA ASP A 88 -14.55 -0.60 -1.54
C ASP A 88 -14.62 0.29 -0.31
N SER A 89 -13.48 0.84 0.10
CA SER A 89 -13.36 1.66 1.30
C SER A 89 -13.35 3.17 1.04
N THR A 90 -13.51 3.58 -0.22
CA THR A 90 -13.56 5.02 -0.58
C THR A 90 -14.96 5.66 -0.39
#